data_c4b476cbe28e0b133861ed28bfc54b6e
#
_entry.id   c4b476cbe28e0b133861ed28bfc54b6e
#
_cell.length_a   1.000
_cell.length_b   1.000
_cell.length_c   1.000
_cell.angle_alpha   90.00
_cell.angle_beta   90.00
_cell.angle_gamma   90.00
#
_symmetry.space_group_name_H-M   'P 1'
#
loop_
_entity.id
_entity.type
_entity.pdbx_description
1 polymer ?
#
loop_
_entity_poly.entity_id
_entity_poly.type
_entity_poly.pdbx_seq_one_letter_code
_entity_poly.pdbx_strand_id
1 'polypeptide(L)'
;GTEGNWIDDAQATSNTGLGPYKVISFEPGVEVVLERNEEYFNGPKGKPAIKNLIIRSIPDMGTQQAELMSGGIHWMYNVKKDIGEAMAKTGKADYQLGPSLRVGFLVLDAGGYSGEGNPITKLEVRRAMNHAINRNSIATNLIGGPAKAIHTACNPVVFGCFQDVMKYEYNPEKAKELLAQAGYPNGFDLELYSYRDKEAALAMVDDLAKVGINVSLKHGKLAVLNKARKARQIRAYFGTWGSSASPDTATISNIHWRNPEKGDRNLSGDPKVNELMLGGEQTLDKEERKRLYAEGLKLIAEQAYWVPLWSYSEGVLSSKDINFVQDPDGYPRIWKTTWK
;
A
#
# COMPACT_ATOMS: atom_id res chain seq x y z
N GLY A 1 16.29 -8.98 -22.28
CA GLY A 1 17.00 -7.94 -21.64
C GLY A 1 18.36 -8.39 -21.16
N THR A 2 19.37 -7.76 -21.66
CA THR A 2 20.71 -7.77 -21.11
C THR A 2 20.70 -7.09 -19.74
N GLU A 3 21.64 -7.37 -18.87
CA GLU A 3 21.78 -6.86 -17.51
C GLU A 3 21.91 -5.32 -17.37
N GLY A 4 21.60 -4.57 -18.41
CA GLY A 4 21.49 -3.12 -18.40
C GLY A 4 20.14 -2.67 -17.87
N ASN A 5 20.13 -1.61 -17.10
CA ASN A 5 18.93 -0.94 -16.66
C ASN A 5 18.18 -0.47 -17.92
N TRP A 6 17.13 -1.18 -18.31
CA TRP A 6 16.33 -0.89 -19.54
C TRP A 6 15.80 0.55 -19.60
N ILE A 7 15.87 1.27 -18.46
CA ILE A 7 15.50 2.69 -18.34
C ILE A 7 16.64 3.61 -18.83
N ASP A 8 17.89 3.17 -18.73
CA ASP A 8 19.06 3.95 -19.17
C ASP A 8 19.43 3.67 -20.63
N ASP A 9 18.76 2.71 -21.27
CA ASP A 9 19.00 2.38 -22.67
C ASP A 9 18.31 3.40 -23.59
N ALA A 10 18.98 3.82 -24.64
CA ALA A 10 18.39 4.60 -25.75
C ALA A 10 17.09 3.94 -26.29
N GLN A 11 16.87 2.66 -26.03
CA GLN A 11 15.64 1.94 -26.27
C GLN A 11 14.44 2.44 -25.45
N ALA A 12 14.62 3.16 -24.34
CA ALA A 12 13.54 3.79 -23.59
C ALA A 12 12.74 4.77 -24.47
N THR A 13 13.36 5.31 -25.50
CA THR A 13 12.74 6.19 -26.51
C THR A 13 12.42 5.48 -27.83
N SER A 14 12.70 4.16 -27.94
CA SER A 14 12.61 3.41 -29.23
C SER A 14 11.19 3.06 -29.67
N ASN A 15 10.14 3.61 -29.06
CA ASN A 15 8.74 3.41 -29.50
C ASN A 15 8.30 1.94 -29.74
N THR A 16 8.91 0.99 -29.02
CA THR A 16 8.58 -0.43 -29.13
C THR A 16 7.31 -0.82 -28.35
N GLY A 17 6.74 0.12 -27.59
CA GLY A 17 5.52 -0.08 -26.82
C GLY A 17 4.27 -0.10 -27.70
N LEU A 18 3.31 -0.98 -27.38
CA LEU A 18 2.00 -1.07 -28.02
C LEU A 18 0.96 -0.12 -27.39
N GLY A 19 1.40 0.90 -26.66
CA GLY A 19 0.52 1.83 -25.95
C GLY A 19 -0.04 2.96 -26.81
N PRO A 20 -1.05 3.67 -26.30
CA PRO A 20 -1.66 4.82 -26.99
C PRO A 20 -0.78 6.07 -27.00
N TYR A 21 0.35 6.06 -26.31
CA TYR A 21 1.37 7.10 -26.30
C TYR A 21 2.75 6.54 -26.65
N LYS A 22 3.56 7.34 -27.34
CA LYS A 22 4.98 7.10 -27.64
C LYS A 22 5.83 7.98 -26.73
N VAL A 23 6.96 7.46 -26.21
CA VAL A 23 7.93 8.24 -25.45
C VAL A 23 8.75 9.08 -26.42
N ILE A 24 8.76 10.39 -26.25
CA ILE A 24 9.55 11.34 -27.05
C ILE A 24 10.88 11.63 -26.38
N SER A 25 10.85 11.85 -25.05
CA SER A 25 12.06 12.00 -24.23
C SER A 25 11.84 11.50 -22.82
N PHE A 26 12.92 11.09 -22.18
CA PHE A 26 12.94 10.66 -20.79
C PHE A 26 14.19 11.22 -20.12
N GLU A 27 13.99 12.04 -19.08
CA GLU A 27 15.04 12.54 -18.21
C GLU A 27 14.81 11.98 -16.80
N PRO A 28 15.67 11.03 -16.34
CA PRO A 28 15.49 10.36 -15.07
C PRO A 28 15.40 11.33 -13.89
N GLY A 29 14.33 11.22 -13.09
CA GLY A 29 14.09 12.09 -11.93
C GLY A 29 13.59 13.49 -12.25
N VAL A 30 13.44 13.86 -13.51
CA VAL A 30 12.95 15.16 -13.98
C VAL A 30 11.60 15.01 -14.67
N GLU A 31 11.56 14.44 -15.88
CA GLU A 31 10.31 14.31 -16.62
C GLU A 31 10.32 13.20 -17.68
N VAL A 32 9.12 12.83 -18.09
CA VAL A 32 8.85 12.00 -19.27
C VAL A 32 7.94 12.78 -20.20
N VAL A 33 8.35 12.97 -21.45
CA VAL A 33 7.54 13.58 -22.51
C VAL A 33 6.97 12.49 -23.40
N LEU A 34 5.67 12.53 -23.60
CA LEU A 34 4.90 11.54 -24.35
C LEU A 34 4.07 12.24 -25.43
N GLU A 35 3.95 11.62 -26.58
CA GLU A 35 3.05 12.06 -27.65
C GLU A 35 2.08 10.94 -27.99
N ARG A 36 0.82 11.30 -28.27
CA ARG A 36 -0.20 10.36 -28.74
C ARG A 36 0.28 9.58 -29.95
N ASN A 37 0.16 8.26 -29.88
CA ASN A 37 0.44 7.39 -31.01
C ASN A 37 -0.70 7.46 -32.01
N GLU A 38 -0.52 8.19 -33.12
CA GLU A 38 -1.54 8.35 -34.14
C GLU A 38 -1.87 7.04 -34.89
N GLU A 39 -0.90 6.09 -34.88
CA GLU A 39 -1.03 4.74 -35.47
C GLU A 39 -1.56 3.72 -34.47
N TYR A 40 -1.97 4.16 -33.25
CA TYR A 40 -2.50 3.25 -32.26
C TYR A 40 -3.71 2.51 -32.81
N PHE A 41 -3.62 1.18 -32.87
CA PHE A 41 -4.73 0.33 -33.31
C PHE A 41 -5.96 0.59 -32.41
N ASN A 42 -7.15 0.41 -32.96
CA ASN A 42 -8.39 0.67 -32.23
C ASN A 42 -8.63 -0.38 -31.13
N GLY A 43 -7.73 -0.39 -30.13
CA GLY A 43 -7.73 -1.29 -29.01
C GLY A 43 -8.64 -0.80 -27.86
N PRO A 44 -8.69 -1.54 -26.75
CA PRO A 44 -9.64 -1.29 -25.65
C PRO A 44 -9.44 0.06 -24.93
N LYS A 45 -8.30 0.72 -25.12
CA LYS A 45 -8.02 2.04 -24.53
C LYS A 45 -8.56 3.20 -25.35
N GLY A 46 -8.90 2.98 -26.62
CA GLY A 46 -9.27 4.04 -27.53
C GLY A 46 -8.11 5.00 -27.84
N LYS A 47 -8.33 5.92 -28.77
CA LYS A 47 -7.38 6.98 -29.10
C LYS A 47 -7.49 8.11 -28.06
N PRO A 48 -6.41 8.49 -27.34
CA PRO A 48 -6.47 9.57 -26.35
C PRO A 48 -6.89 10.91 -26.97
N ALA A 49 -7.65 11.72 -26.24
CA ALA A 49 -7.98 13.08 -26.66
C ALA A 49 -6.76 14.03 -26.54
N ILE A 50 -5.95 13.86 -25.51
CA ILE A 50 -4.77 14.70 -25.26
C ILE A 50 -3.62 14.22 -26.16
N LYS A 51 -3.06 15.14 -26.95
CA LYS A 51 -1.97 14.82 -27.88
C LYS A 51 -0.62 14.74 -27.17
N ASN A 52 -0.27 15.76 -26.38
CA ASN A 52 1.01 15.86 -25.70
C ASN A 52 0.81 15.70 -24.20
N LEU A 53 1.64 14.86 -23.57
CA LEU A 53 1.60 14.58 -22.12
C LEU A 53 3.02 14.69 -21.55
N ILE A 54 3.17 15.49 -20.50
CA ILE A 54 4.41 15.63 -19.75
C ILE A 54 4.15 15.14 -18.33
N ILE A 55 4.93 14.16 -17.88
CA ILE A 55 4.88 13.67 -16.50
C ILE A 55 6.14 14.17 -15.79
N ARG A 56 5.98 15.12 -14.89
CA ARG A 56 7.09 15.76 -14.14
C ARG A 56 7.27 15.12 -12.78
N SER A 57 8.52 14.91 -12.38
CA SER A 57 8.89 14.50 -11.03
C SER A 57 9.11 15.73 -10.17
N ILE A 58 8.14 16.08 -9.36
CA ILE A 58 8.21 17.22 -8.42
C ILE A 58 8.11 16.66 -7.00
N PRO A 59 9.22 16.48 -6.27
CA PRO A 59 9.22 15.81 -4.97
C PRO A 59 8.47 16.57 -3.85
N ASP A 60 8.48 17.90 -3.92
CA ASP A 60 7.85 18.75 -2.90
C ASP A 60 6.37 18.98 -3.20
N MET A 61 5.51 18.63 -2.25
CA MET A 61 4.06 18.75 -2.38
C MET A 61 3.60 20.21 -2.48
N GLY A 62 4.25 21.13 -1.79
CA GLY A 62 3.91 22.56 -1.85
C GLY A 62 4.20 23.12 -3.23
N THR A 63 5.32 22.72 -3.84
CA THR A 63 5.64 23.06 -5.24
C THR A 63 4.61 22.51 -6.22
N GLN A 64 4.19 21.25 -6.06
CA GLN A 64 3.12 20.69 -6.90
C GLN A 64 1.83 21.50 -6.80
N GLN A 65 1.44 21.92 -5.58
CA GLN A 65 0.26 22.74 -5.35
C GLN A 65 0.39 24.10 -6.05
N ALA A 66 1.53 24.78 -5.90
CA ALA A 66 1.78 26.06 -6.55
C ALA A 66 1.73 25.97 -8.08
N GLU A 67 2.34 24.93 -8.65
CA GLU A 67 2.33 24.64 -10.10
C GLU A 67 0.90 24.38 -10.60
N LEU A 68 0.08 23.62 -9.86
CA LEU A 68 -1.31 23.38 -10.23
C LEU A 68 -2.12 24.70 -10.22
N MET A 69 -1.92 25.52 -9.19
CA MET A 69 -2.65 26.79 -9.05
C MET A 69 -2.25 27.84 -10.07
N SER A 70 -1.02 27.79 -10.59
CA SER A 70 -0.50 28.67 -11.65
C SER A 70 -0.72 28.13 -13.07
N GLY A 71 -1.22 26.89 -13.22
CA GLY A 71 -1.41 26.25 -14.51
C GLY A 71 -0.15 25.58 -15.08
N GLY A 72 0.91 25.44 -14.28
CA GLY A 72 2.15 24.73 -14.67
C GLY A 72 1.98 23.22 -14.77
N ILE A 73 1.01 22.65 -14.03
CA ILE A 73 0.55 21.26 -14.16
C ILE A 73 -0.97 21.20 -14.15
N HIS A 74 -1.54 20.14 -14.72
CA HIS A 74 -3.00 19.97 -14.83
C HIS A 74 -3.57 18.97 -13.85
N TRP A 75 -2.75 18.13 -13.21
CA TRP A 75 -3.20 17.18 -12.18
C TRP A 75 -2.04 16.77 -11.27
N MET A 76 -2.38 16.39 -10.05
CA MET A 76 -1.49 15.78 -9.07
C MET A 76 -2.26 14.75 -8.24
N TYR A 77 -1.58 13.76 -7.70
CA TYR A 77 -2.21 12.67 -6.93
C TYR A 77 -1.51 12.47 -5.57
N ASN A 78 -2.02 11.53 -4.74
CA ASN A 78 -1.62 11.36 -3.34
C ASN A 78 -1.90 12.62 -2.48
N VAL A 79 -2.94 13.37 -2.81
CA VAL A 79 -3.29 14.59 -2.11
C VAL A 79 -4.09 14.26 -0.86
N LYS A 80 -3.64 14.71 0.31
CA LYS A 80 -4.37 14.55 1.57
C LYS A 80 -5.71 15.29 1.50
N LYS A 81 -6.72 14.76 2.22
CA LYS A 81 -8.10 15.26 2.18
C LYS A 81 -8.19 16.74 2.51
N ASP A 82 -7.59 17.16 3.61
CA ASP A 82 -7.60 18.55 4.09
C ASP A 82 -7.02 19.54 3.07
N ILE A 83 -5.90 19.18 2.45
CA ILE A 83 -5.25 19.96 1.39
C ILE A 83 -6.13 20.00 0.14
N GLY A 84 -6.64 18.86 -0.29
CA GLY A 84 -7.48 18.76 -1.49
C GLY A 84 -8.76 19.58 -1.38
N GLU A 85 -9.45 19.48 -0.24
CA GLU A 85 -10.65 20.28 0.05
C GLU A 85 -10.36 21.78 0.13
N ALA A 86 -9.24 22.17 0.74
CA ALA A 86 -8.82 23.57 0.81
C ALA A 86 -8.54 24.15 -0.58
N MET A 87 -7.81 23.42 -1.43
CA MET A 87 -7.50 23.86 -2.78
C MET A 87 -8.76 23.92 -3.67
N ALA A 88 -9.66 22.94 -3.56
CA ALA A 88 -10.92 22.95 -4.32
C ALA A 88 -11.81 24.17 -3.96
N LYS A 89 -11.82 24.60 -2.70
CA LYS A 89 -12.55 25.82 -2.27
C LYS A 89 -12.08 27.09 -2.96
N THR A 90 -10.89 27.14 -3.52
CA THR A 90 -10.39 28.28 -4.29
C THR A 90 -11.12 28.45 -5.63
N GLY A 91 -11.85 27.43 -6.08
CA GLY A 91 -12.53 27.40 -7.38
C GLY A 91 -11.63 27.13 -8.60
N LYS A 92 -10.30 27.00 -8.39
CA LYS A 92 -9.32 26.78 -9.48
C LYS A 92 -9.02 25.30 -9.77
N ALA A 93 -9.36 24.40 -8.85
CA ALA A 93 -9.11 22.96 -9.00
C ALA A 93 -10.34 22.15 -8.60
N ASP A 94 -10.42 20.92 -9.14
CA ASP A 94 -11.36 19.88 -8.73
C ASP A 94 -10.63 18.87 -7.86
N TYR A 95 -11.21 18.52 -6.71
CA TYR A 95 -10.68 17.48 -5.83
C TYR A 95 -11.55 16.23 -5.88
N GLN A 96 -10.95 15.10 -6.13
CA GLN A 96 -11.58 13.79 -6.08
C GLN A 96 -10.90 12.96 -5.00
N LEU A 97 -11.69 12.38 -4.08
CA LEU A 97 -11.20 11.44 -3.06
C LEU A 97 -11.95 10.12 -3.25
N GLY A 98 -11.29 9.19 -3.90
CA GLY A 98 -11.84 7.90 -4.27
C GLY A 98 -11.26 6.72 -3.48
N PRO A 99 -11.86 5.52 -3.59
CA PRO A 99 -11.29 4.29 -3.04
C PRO A 99 -10.00 3.94 -3.77
N SER A 100 -9.11 3.24 -3.07
CA SER A 100 -7.86 2.72 -3.63
C SER A 100 -7.76 1.21 -3.38
N LEU A 101 -7.05 0.49 -4.25
CA LEU A 101 -6.72 -0.93 -4.04
C LEU A 101 -5.55 -1.11 -3.05
N ARG A 102 -5.05 -0.01 -2.47
CA ARG A 102 -3.99 -0.05 -1.46
C ARG A 102 -4.54 -0.43 -0.09
N VAL A 103 -3.76 -1.23 0.63
CA VAL A 103 -4.00 -1.59 2.03
C VAL A 103 -2.81 -1.24 2.90
N GLY A 104 -3.05 -0.90 4.16
CA GLY A 104 -2.06 -0.73 5.20
C GLY A 104 -2.07 -1.90 6.17
N PHE A 105 -0.90 -2.25 6.69
CA PHE A 105 -0.75 -3.36 7.64
C PHE A 105 0.52 -3.21 8.47
N LEU A 106 0.52 -3.78 9.69
CA LEU A 106 1.76 -4.09 10.39
C LEU A 106 2.17 -5.52 10.07
N VAL A 107 3.40 -5.71 9.65
CA VAL A 107 4.03 -7.03 9.57
C VAL A 107 4.73 -7.31 10.88
N LEU A 108 4.52 -8.49 11.43
CA LEU A 108 5.01 -8.93 12.72
C LEU A 108 6.01 -10.08 12.57
N ASP A 109 7.16 -9.99 13.21
CA ASP A 109 8.20 -11.03 13.18
C ASP A 109 7.82 -12.24 14.05
N ALA A 110 6.83 -12.99 13.57
CA ALA A 110 6.34 -14.19 14.24
C ALA A 110 7.36 -15.35 14.16
N GLY A 111 8.15 -15.39 13.09
CA GLY A 111 9.19 -16.40 12.88
C GLY A 111 10.47 -16.17 13.69
N GLY A 112 10.60 -15.04 14.40
CA GLY A 112 11.76 -14.77 15.26
C GLY A 112 13.06 -14.46 14.52
N TYR A 113 12.97 -13.96 13.29
CA TYR A 113 14.15 -13.67 12.46
C TYR A 113 15.03 -12.55 13.02
N SER A 114 14.46 -11.66 13.85
CA SER A 114 15.17 -10.56 14.50
C SER A 114 15.97 -10.98 15.75
N GLY A 115 16.03 -12.27 16.04
CA GLY A 115 16.83 -12.83 17.12
C GLY A 115 16.03 -13.16 18.38
N GLU A 116 16.77 -13.58 19.41
CA GLU A 116 16.22 -14.02 20.68
C GLU A 116 15.51 -12.90 21.44
N GLY A 117 14.63 -13.30 22.38
CA GLY A 117 13.90 -12.36 23.23
C GLY A 117 12.88 -11.49 22.48
N ASN A 118 12.47 -11.88 21.26
CA ASN A 118 11.43 -11.20 20.52
C ASN A 118 10.02 -11.57 21.06
N PRO A 119 9.30 -10.65 21.74
CA PRO A 119 7.97 -10.94 22.29
C PRO A 119 6.95 -11.31 21.20
N ILE A 120 7.13 -10.80 19.96
CA ILE A 120 6.19 -10.97 18.85
C ILE A 120 6.13 -12.43 18.36
N THR A 121 7.09 -13.28 18.71
CA THR A 121 7.02 -14.72 18.42
C THR A 121 5.84 -15.42 19.12
N LYS A 122 5.33 -14.82 20.23
CA LYS A 122 4.16 -15.36 20.96
C LYS A 122 2.85 -14.93 20.30
N LEU A 123 1.95 -15.88 20.10
CA LEU A 123 0.64 -15.64 19.47
C LEU A 123 -0.20 -14.62 20.25
N GLU A 124 -0.20 -14.73 21.60
CA GLU A 124 -0.94 -13.84 22.47
C GLU A 124 -0.49 -12.38 22.32
N VAL A 125 0.82 -12.14 22.15
CA VAL A 125 1.37 -10.80 21.89
C VAL A 125 0.86 -10.26 20.55
N ARG A 126 0.89 -11.06 19.48
CA ARG A 126 0.37 -10.64 18.16
C ARG A 126 -1.13 -10.36 18.18
N ARG A 127 -1.91 -11.18 18.91
CA ARG A 127 -3.34 -10.95 19.12
C ARG A 127 -3.59 -9.68 19.95
N ALA A 128 -2.78 -9.45 20.99
CA ALA A 128 -2.84 -8.24 21.79
C ALA A 128 -2.61 -6.98 20.91
N MET A 129 -1.60 -6.98 20.05
CA MET A 129 -1.33 -5.87 19.13
C MET A 129 -2.49 -5.64 18.16
N ASN A 130 -3.18 -6.72 17.72
CA ASN A 130 -4.38 -6.63 16.89
C ASN A 130 -5.56 -5.97 17.64
N HIS A 131 -5.75 -6.25 18.94
CA HIS A 131 -6.78 -5.63 19.77
C HIS A 131 -6.44 -4.21 20.23
N ALA A 132 -5.15 -3.88 20.31
CA ALA A 132 -4.68 -2.60 20.84
C ALA A 132 -4.92 -1.43 19.89
N ILE A 133 -4.94 -1.64 18.57
CA ILE A 133 -4.96 -0.57 17.56
C ILE A 133 -6.39 -0.24 17.11
N ASN A 134 -6.81 1.02 17.31
CA ASN A 134 -8.10 1.54 16.87
C ASN A 134 -8.11 1.87 15.38
N ARG A 135 -8.15 0.81 14.54
CA ARG A 135 -8.15 0.91 13.08
C ARG A 135 -9.26 1.78 12.52
N ASN A 136 -10.46 1.69 13.09
CA ASN A 136 -11.62 2.46 12.63
C ASN A 136 -11.38 3.96 12.83
N SER A 137 -10.89 4.38 14.01
CA SER A 137 -10.59 5.77 14.28
C SER A 137 -9.52 6.31 13.34
N ILE A 138 -8.43 5.57 13.14
CA ILE A 138 -7.33 5.98 12.25
C ILE A 138 -7.80 6.07 10.80
N ALA A 139 -8.52 5.05 10.30
CA ALA A 139 -9.03 5.03 8.94
C ALA A 139 -9.98 6.21 8.67
N THR A 140 -10.89 6.51 9.60
CA THR A 140 -11.90 7.57 9.42
C THR A 140 -11.29 8.96 9.53
N ASN A 141 -10.43 9.19 10.55
CA ASN A 141 -9.99 10.54 10.92
C ASN A 141 -8.67 10.95 10.26
N LEU A 142 -7.75 10.01 10.02
CA LEU A 142 -6.42 10.32 9.49
C LEU A 142 -6.25 9.95 8.01
N ILE A 143 -6.81 8.81 7.57
CA ILE A 143 -6.78 8.43 6.16
C ILE A 143 -7.93 9.11 5.42
N GLY A 144 -9.12 9.04 5.98
CA GLY A 144 -10.30 9.77 5.51
C GLY A 144 -10.96 9.21 4.24
N GLY A 145 -12.01 9.90 3.78
CA GLY A 145 -12.77 9.52 2.57
C GLY A 145 -13.40 8.12 2.67
N PRO A 146 -13.33 7.31 1.61
CA PRO A 146 -13.87 5.96 1.58
C PRO A 146 -12.97 4.91 2.28
N ALA A 147 -11.88 5.31 2.93
CA ALA A 147 -11.00 4.40 3.69
C ALA A 147 -11.78 3.67 4.78
N LYS A 148 -11.53 2.37 4.94
CA LYS A 148 -12.20 1.52 5.93
C LYS A 148 -11.20 0.61 6.62
N ALA A 149 -11.41 0.33 7.90
CA ALA A 149 -10.69 -0.73 8.58
C ALA A 149 -10.90 -2.07 7.88
N ILE A 150 -9.86 -2.88 7.82
CA ILE A 150 -9.89 -4.24 7.26
C ILE A 150 -9.41 -5.25 8.30
N HIS A 151 -9.83 -6.52 8.15
CA HIS A 151 -9.44 -7.61 9.04
C HIS A 151 -8.67 -8.73 8.32
N THR A 152 -8.55 -8.61 7.01
CA THR A 152 -7.87 -9.59 6.15
C THR A 152 -6.62 -8.98 5.52
N ALA A 153 -5.64 -9.82 5.18
CA ALA A 153 -4.35 -9.39 4.66
C ALA A 153 -4.37 -9.09 3.15
N CYS A 154 -5.48 -8.52 2.65
CA CYS A 154 -5.65 -8.10 1.25
C CYS A 154 -6.71 -7.01 1.14
N ASN A 155 -6.82 -6.36 -0.02
CA ASN A 155 -7.90 -5.41 -0.25
C ASN A 155 -9.22 -6.14 -0.51
N PRO A 156 -10.32 -5.81 0.20
CA PRO A 156 -11.60 -6.53 0.11
C PRO A 156 -12.21 -6.68 -1.28
N VAL A 157 -11.88 -5.79 -2.22
CA VAL A 157 -12.48 -5.80 -3.56
C VAL A 157 -11.66 -6.58 -4.60
N VAL A 158 -10.46 -7.09 -4.23
CA VAL A 158 -9.66 -7.86 -5.18
C VAL A 158 -10.10 -9.32 -5.21
N PHE A 159 -9.90 -9.99 -6.34
CA PHE A 159 -10.23 -11.39 -6.52
C PHE A 159 -9.52 -12.26 -5.46
N GLY A 160 -10.26 -13.19 -4.87
CA GLY A 160 -9.73 -14.16 -3.90
C GLY A 160 -9.43 -13.57 -2.51
N CYS A 161 -9.71 -12.29 -2.26
CA CYS A 161 -9.59 -11.72 -0.93
C CYS A 161 -10.76 -12.14 -0.04
N PHE A 162 -10.54 -13.17 0.75
CA PHE A 162 -11.55 -13.75 1.64
C PHE A 162 -11.74 -12.88 2.89
N GLN A 163 -13.02 -12.57 3.23
CA GLN A 163 -13.37 -11.63 4.29
C GLN A 163 -13.86 -12.29 5.59
N ASP A 164 -14.28 -13.56 5.52
CA ASP A 164 -14.74 -14.30 6.70
C ASP A 164 -13.55 -14.95 7.42
N VAL A 165 -12.74 -14.11 8.02
CA VAL A 165 -11.56 -14.45 8.81
C VAL A 165 -11.76 -14.04 10.26
N MET A 166 -10.91 -14.53 11.17
CA MET A 166 -10.87 -14.07 12.56
C MET A 166 -10.72 -12.55 12.63
N LYS A 167 -11.63 -11.88 13.34
CA LYS A 167 -11.64 -10.42 13.52
C LYS A 167 -11.18 -10.06 14.92
N TYR A 168 -10.37 -9.02 14.99
CA TYR A 168 -9.87 -8.47 16.25
C TYR A 168 -10.47 -7.07 16.42
N GLU A 169 -11.49 -6.94 17.24
CA GLU A 169 -12.07 -5.65 17.57
C GLU A 169 -11.13 -4.85 18.49
N TYR A 170 -11.19 -3.51 18.37
CA TYR A 170 -10.43 -2.64 19.28
C TYR A 170 -10.89 -2.86 20.73
N ASN A 171 -10.00 -3.39 21.53
CA ASN A 171 -10.26 -3.73 22.93
C ASN A 171 -8.94 -3.70 23.72
N PRO A 172 -8.52 -2.52 24.25
CA PRO A 172 -7.29 -2.39 25.01
C PRO A 172 -7.23 -3.28 26.26
N GLU A 173 -8.34 -3.52 26.92
CA GLU A 173 -8.36 -4.39 28.11
C GLU A 173 -8.08 -5.84 27.73
N LYS A 174 -8.67 -6.31 26.62
CA LYS A 174 -8.34 -7.65 26.10
C LYS A 174 -6.88 -7.76 25.67
N ALA A 175 -6.33 -6.69 25.11
CA ALA A 175 -4.90 -6.64 24.75
C ALA A 175 -4.01 -6.77 26.00
N LYS A 176 -4.30 -6.08 27.11
CA LYS A 176 -3.57 -6.20 28.37
C LYS A 176 -3.66 -7.61 28.97
N GLU A 177 -4.85 -8.23 28.94
CA GLU A 177 -5.02 -9.62 29.39
C GLU A 177 -4.12 -10.58 28.59
N LEU A 178 -4.10 -10.45 27.27
CA LEU A 178 -3.29 -11.30 26.40
C LEU A 178 -1.78 -11.07 26.61
N LEU A 179 -1.36 -9.81 26.84
CA LEU A 179 0.02 -9.51 27.19
C LEU A 179 0.43 -10.14 28.51
N ALA A 180 -0.43 -10.07 29.52
CA ALA A 180 -0.18 -10.72 30.83
C ALA A 180 -0.08 -12.24 30.68
N GLN A 181 -0.97 -12.89 29.91
CA GLN A 181 -0.92 -14.31 29.60
C GLN A 181 0.38 -14.70 28.89
N ALA A 182 0.89 -13.82 28.02
CA ALA A 182 2.16 -13.99 27.33
C ALA A 182 3.40 -13.77 28.23
N GLY A 183 3.21 -13.36 29.50
CA GLY A 183 4.31 -13.05 30.43
C GLY A 183 4.81 -11.61 30.34
N TYR A 184 4.03 -10.70 29.77
CA TYR A 184 4.34 -9.27 29.66
C TYR A 184 3.26 -8.39 30.33
N PRO A 185 2.95 -8.58 31.65
CA PRO A 185 1.89 -7.82 32.32
C PRO A 185 2.16 -6.30 32.37
N ASN A 186 3.43 -5.90 32.27
CA ASN A 186 3.86 -4.51 32.24
C ASN A 186 4.24 -4.04 30.82
N GLY A 187 3.94 -4.85 29.78
CA GLY A 187 4.31 -4.57 28.40
C GLY A 187 5.79 -4.81 28.09
N PHE A 188 6.27 -4.18 27.02
CA PHE A 188 7.65 -4.30 26.55
C PHE A 188 8.01 -3.17 25.58
N ASP A 189 9.32 -3.01 25.30
CA ASP A 189 9.83 -2.04 24.35
C ASP A 189 9.86 -2.63 22.92
N LEU A 190 9.41 -1.85 21.94
CA LEU A 190 9.33 -2.24 20.54
C LEU A 190 9.86 -1.14 19.61
N GLU A 191 10.74 -1.49 18.67
CA GLU A 191 11.03 -0.64 17.52
C GLU A 191 10.03 -0.91 16.40
N LEU A 192 9.30 0.12 15.98
CA LEU A 192 8.38 0.08 14.83
C LEU A 192 8.97 0.88 13.67
N TYR A 193 9.25 0.21 12.57
CA TYR A 193 9.70 0.89 11.35
C TYR A 193 8.51 1.34 10.50
N SER A 194 8.60 2.55 9.93
CA SER A 194 7.61 3.05 8.98
C SER A 194 8.24 3.98 7.93
N TYR A 195 7.54 4.17 6.80
CA TYR A 195 8.01 5.05 5.72
C TYR A 195 6.88 5.90 5.12
N ARG A 196 5.64 5.69 5.56
CA ARG A 196 4.44 6.42 5.09
C ARG A 196 3.59 6.86 6.27
N ASP A 197 2.72 7.82 6.02
CA ASP A 197 1.60 8.22 6.90
C ASP A 197 2.04 8.36 8.36
N LYS A 198 3.00 9.26 8.58
CA LYS A 198 3.62 9.46 9.89
C LYS A 198 2.59 9.66 11.00
N GLU A 199 1.54 10.43 10.72
CA GLU A 199 0.45 10.72 11.65
C GLU A 199 -0.30 9.43 12.06
N ALA A 200 -0.59 8.57 11.09
CA ALA A 200 -1.20 7.27 11.36
C ALA A 200 -0.25 6.33 12.15
N ALA A 201 1.04 6.37 11.83
CA ALA A 201 2.04 5.62 12.61
C ALA A 201 2.12 6.11 14.06
N LEU A 202 2.08 7.41 14.31
CA LEU A 202 2.05 8.00 15.66
C LEU A 202 0.78 7.62 16.43
N ALA A 203 -0.39 7.62 15.77
CA ALA A 203 -1.63 7.17 16.40
C ALA A 203 -1.57 5.69 16.83
N MET A 204 -0.92 4.83 16.03
CA MET A 204 -0.68 3.44 16.42
C MET A 204 0.29 3.33 17.61
N VAL A 205 1.31 4.19 17.67
CA VAL A 205 2.22 4.28 18.83
C VAL A 205 1.44 4.61 20.10
N ASP A 206 0.56 5.61 20.04
CA ASP A 206 -0.28 6.02 21.17
C ASP A 206 -1.23 4.89 21.61
N ASP A 207 -1.83 4.18 20.67
CA ASP A 207 -2.71 3.04 20.96
C ASP A 207 -1.95 1.88 21.61
N LEU A 208 -0.76 1.55 21.14
CA LEU A 208 0.10 0.51 21.69
C LEU A 208 0.61 0.89 23.11
N ALA A 209 0.91 2.17 23.35
CA ALA A 209 1.32 2.66 24.65
C ALA A 209 0.23 2.48 25.73
N LYS A 210 -1.06 2.60 25.38
CA LYS A 210 -2.20 2.37 26.31
C LYS A 210 -2.24 0.97 26.91
N VAL A 211 -1.59 0.02 26.24
CA VAL A 211 -1.53 -1.38 26.69
C VAL A 211 -0.13 -1.78 27.20
N GLY A 212 0.79 -0.81 27.36
CA GLY A 212 2.13 -1.02 27.89
C GLY A 212 3.20 -1.36 26.86
N ILE A 213 2.88 -1.34 25.56
CA ILE A 213 3.89 -1.53 24.52
C ILE A 213 4.52 -0.17 24.20
N ASN A 214 5.76 0.04 24.66
CA ASN A 214 6.50 1.27 24.46
C ASN A 214 7.19 1.29 23.10
N VAL A 215 6.66 2.07 22.15
CA VAL A 215 7.13 2.05 20.78
C VAL A 215 8.13 3.15 20.48
N SER A 216 9.33 2.78 20.04
CA SER A 216 10.29 3.69 19.39
C SER A 216 10.04 3.69 17.89
N LEU A 217 9.39 4.75 17.36
CA LEU A 217 9.07 4.87 15.94
C LEU A 217 10.31 5.25 15.11
N LYS A 218 10.72 4.37 14.21
CA LYS A 218 11.78 4.58 13.22
C LYS A 218 11.14 4.98 11.88
N HIS A 219 10.70 6.22 11.79
CA HIS A 219 10.09 6.75 10.57
C HIS A 219 11.14 7.33 9.61
N GLY A 220 11.13 6.95 8.32
CA GLY A 220 12.11 7.42 7.37
C GLY A 220 11.90 6.94 5.94
N LYS A 221 12.95 7.00 5.12
CA LYS A 221 12.89 6.56 3.73
C LYS A 221 12.70 5.03 3.63
N LEU A 222 11.96 4.56 2.62
CA LEU A 222 11.77 3.14 2.34
C LEU A 222 13.10 2.36 2.22
N ALA A 223 14.15 2.99 1.74
CA ALA A 223 15.48 2.37 1.63
C ALA A 223 16.05 1.95 3.00
N VAL A 224 15.79 2.73 4.06
CA VAL A 224 16.22 2.42 5.45
C VAL A 224 15.48 1.19 5.95
N LEU A 225 14.16 1.16 5.80
CA LEU A 225 13.34 -0.02 6.13
C LEU A 225 13.83 -1.26 5.38
N ASN A 226 14.07 -1.13 4.06
CA ASN A 226 14.52 -2.25 3.24
C ASN A 226 15.89 -2.78 3.68
N LYS A 227 16.82 -1.89 4.08
CA LYS A 227 18.13 -2.29 4.61
C LYS A 227 17.98 -3.07 5.92
N ALA A 228 17.23 -2.53 6.88
CA ALA A 228 17.00 -3.17 8.17
C ALA A 228 16.27 -4.53 8.04
N ARG A 229 15.29 -4.62 7.11
CA ARG A 229 14.58 -5.86 6.80
C ARG A 229 15.50 -6.94 6.25
N LYS A 230 16.33 -6.62 5.23
CA LYS A 230 17.31 -7.55 4.67
C LYS A 230 18.34 -8.00 5.70
N ALA A 231 18.67 -7.14 6.66
CA ALA A 231 19.55 -7.47 7.79
C ALA A 231 18.85 -8.25 8.92
N ARG A 232 17.56 -8.61 8.77
CA ARG A 232 16.74 -9.30 9.77
C ARG A 232 16.71 -8.61 11.13
N GLN A 233 16.65 -7.28 11.15
CA GLN A 233 16.68 -6.46 12.37
C GLN A 233 15.28 -5.98 12.81
N ILE A 234 14.24 -6.31 12.03
CA ILE A 234 12.91 -5.76 12.22
C ILE A 234 12.00 -6.71 12.96
N ARG A 235 11.50 -6.29 14.14
CA ARG A 235 10.43 -6.98 14.88
C ARG A 235 9.05 -6.64 14.35
N ALA A 236 8.81 -5.36 13.99
CA ALA A 236 7.56 -4.93 13.39
C ALA A 236 7.78 -3.78 12.40
N TYR A 237 7.01 -3.73 11.33
CA TYR A 237 6.99 -2.57 10.44
C TYR A 237 5.60 -2.27 9.90
N PHE A 238 5.32 -0.97 9.75
CA PHE A 238 4.15 -0.47 9.04
C PHE A 238 4.45 -0.43 7.56
N GLY A 239 3.74 -1.27 6.82
CA GLY A 239 3.84 -1.41 5.37
C GLY A 239 2.54 -1.11 4.66
N THR A 240 2.64 -0.91 3.35
CA THR A 240 1.47 -0.78 2.47
C THR A 240 1.67 -1.56 1.20
N TRP A 241 0.57 -2.03 0.61
CA TRP A 241 0.59 -2.68 -0.70
C TRP A 241 -0.59 -2.22 -1.54
N GLY A 242 -0.35 -1.88 -2.79
CA GLY A 242 -1.39 -1.57 -3.77
C GLY A 242 -1.45 -2.65 -4.85
N SER A 243 -2.61 -3.24 -5.06
CA SER A 243 -2.85 -4.25 -6.11
C SER A 243 -3.06 -3.62 -7.49
N SER A 244 -2.31 -2.56 -7.79
CA SER A 244 -2.52 -1.70 -8.95
C SER A 244 -2.36 -2.41 -10.30
N ALA A 245 -1.46 -3.40 -10.39
CA ALA A 245 -1.19 -4.11 -11.65
C ALA A 245 -2.29 -5.13 -11.98
N SER A 246 -2.89 -5.73 -10.96
CA SER A 246 -3.94 -6.73 -11.09
C SER A 246 -4.79 -6.76 -9.83
N PRO A 247 -6.12 -6.67 -9.94
CA PRO A 247 -7.02 -6.76 -8.78
C PRO A 247 -7.17 -8.21 -8.29
N ASP A 248 -6.08 -8.82 -7.87
CA ASP A 248 -5.97 -10.21 -7.47
C ASP A 248 -5.12 -10.35 -6.21
N THR A 249 -5.49 -11.26 -5.31
CA THR A 249 -4.74 -11.58 -4.08
C THR A 249 -3.32 -12.05 -4.36
N ALA A 250 -3.04 -12.61 -5.55
CA ALA A 250 -1.70 -12.99 -5.97
C ALA A 250 -0.69 -11.84 -5.85
N THR A 251 -1.10 -10.60 -6.07
CA THR A 251 -0.18 -9.46 -6.06
C THR A 251 0.43 -9.20 -4.69
N ILE A 252 -0.35 -9.33 -3.62
CA ILE A 252 0.13 -9.19 -2.24
C ILE A 252 0.76 -10.48 -1.75
N SER A 253 0.21 -11.63 -2.16
CA SER A 253 0.70 -12.95 -1.81
C SER A 253 2.14 -13.17 -2.28
N ASN A 254 2.40 -12.95 -3.56
CA ASN A 254 3.72 -13.13 -4.17
C ASN A 254 4.82 -12.31 -3.47
N ILE A 255 4.48 -11.16 -2.92
CA ILE A 255 5.45 -10.26 -2.29
C ILE A 255 5.63 -10.56 -0.79
N HIS A 256 4.56 -10.91 -0.08
CA HIS A 256 4.55 -10.92 1.38
C HIS A 256 4.40 -12.31 2.01
N TRP A 257 3.95 -13.32 1.25
CA TRP A 257 3.68 -14.65 1.81
C TRP A 257 4.56 -15.76 1.20
N ARG A 258 5.52 -15.38 0.35
CA ARG A 258 6.48 -16.30 -0.27
C ARG A 258 7.77 -16.37 0.54
N ASN A 259 8.48 -17.53 0.39
CA ASN A 259 9.82 -17.74 0.92
C ASN A 259 9.96 -17.38 2.42
N PRO A 260 9.20 -18.03 3.33
CA PRO A 260 9.28 -17.73 4.75
C PRO A 260 10.69 -17.94 5.33
N GLU A 261 11.46 -18.86 4.76
CA GLU A 261 12.84 -19.16 5.20
C GLU A 261 13.80 -17.97 5.05
N LYS A 262 13.49 -17.01 4.18
CA LYS A 262 14.33 -15.81 3.99
C LYS A 262 14.21 -14.81 5.14
N GLY A 263 13.05 -14.77 5.84
CA GLY A 263 12.79 -13.81 6.91
C GLY A 263 12.97 -12.35 6.45
N ASP A 264 12.58 -12.07 5.22
CA ASP A 264 12.70 -10.76 4.58
C ASP A 264 11.33 -10.05 4.57
N ARG A 265 10.43 -10.41 3.67
CA ARG A 265 9.08 -9.83 3.59
C ARG A 265 8.05 -10.68 4.30
N ASN A 266 8.17 -11.99 4.15
CA ASN A 266 7.40 -12.95 4.93
C ASN A 266 8.11 -13.19 6.26
N LEU A 267 7.56 -12.63 7.33
CA LEU A 267 8.06 -12.78 8.70
C LEU A 267 7.22 -13.77 9.53
N SER A 268 6.32 -14.54 8.89
CA SER A 268 5.49 -15.53 9.58
C SER A 268 6.28 -16.75 10.08
N GLY A 269 7.30 -17.15 9.34
CA GLY A 269 8.00 -18.42 9.58
C GLY A 269 7.17 -19.66 9.24
N ASP A 270 5.99 -19.49 8.63
CA ASP A 270 5.02 -20.56 8.40
C ASP A 270 5.06 -21.07 6.96
N PRO A 271 5.56 -22.29 6.71
CA PRO A 271 5.58 -22.87 5.38
C PRO A 271 4.18 -23.19 4.84
N LYS A 272 3.17 -23.40 5.72
CA LYS A 272 1.80 -23.71 5.29
C LYS A 272 1.13 -22.51 4.65
N VAL A 273 1.36 -21.29 5.18
CA VAL A 273 0.88 -20.07 4.53
C VAL A 273 1.50 -19.94 3.14
N ASN A 274 2.82 -20.17 3.00
CA ASN A 274 3.48 -20.13 1.68
C ASN A 274 2.90 -21.17 0.72
N GLU A 275 2.66 -22.40 1.17
CA GLU A 275 2.06 -23.48 0.37
C GLU A 275 0.68 -23.08 -0.19
N LEU A 276 -0.22 -22.62 0.69
CA LEU A 276 -1.58 -22.24 0.33
C LEU A 276 -1.60 -21.05 -0.63
N MET A 277 -0.82 -20.01 -0.33
CA MET A 277 -0.77 -18.81 -1.16
C MET A 277 -0.14 -19.09 -2.52
N LEU A 278 0.93 -19.88 -2.57
CA LEU A 278 1.56 -20.32 -3.82
C LEU A 278 0.62 -21.18 -4.65
N GLY A 279 -0.08 -22.13 -4.01
CA GLY A 279 -1.07 -22.97 -4.70
C GLY A 279 -2.16 -22.12 -5.36
N GLY A 280 -2.66 -21.08 -4.67
CA GLY A 280 -3.61 -20.14 -5.24
C GLY A 280 -3.06 -19.34 -6.42
N GLU A 281 -1.77 -19.00 -6.44
CA GLU A 281 -1.13 -18.32 -7.57
C GLU A 281 -0.94 -19.23 -8.80
N GLN A 282 -0.72 -20.52 -8.59
CA GLN A 282 -0.36 -21.48 -9.63
C GLN A 282 -1.55 -22.16 -10.30
N THR A 283 -2.72 -22.19 -9.67
CA THR A 283 -3.91 -22.80 -10.26
C THR A 283 -4.67 -21.84 -11.17
N LEU A 284 -5.18 -22.36 -12.30
CA LEU A 284 -6.06 -21.65 -13.24
C LEU A 284 -7.53 -21.83 -12.88
N ASP A 285 -7.89 -22.84 -12.09
CA ASP A 285 -9.25 -23.03 -11.59
C ASP A 285 -9.60 -21.94 -10.58
N LYS A 286 -10.60 -21.14 -10.89
CA LYS A 286 -10.98 -19.98 -10.09
C LYS A 286 -11.55 -20.34 -8.72
N GLU A 287 -12.27 -21.43 -8.60
CA GLU A 287 -12.88 -21.83 -7.33
C GLU A 287 -11.83 -22.47 -6.41
N GLU A 288 -10.95 -23.29 -6.95
CA GLU A 288 -9.81 -23.82 -6.22
C GLU A 288 -8.87 -22.70 -5.77
N ARG A 289 -8.62 -21.71 -6.62
CA ARG A 289 -7.84 -20.53 -6.29
C ARG A 289 -8.42 -19.74 -5.13
N LYS A 290 -9.75 -19.49 -5.13
CA LYS A 290 -10.44 -18.84 -4.02
C LYS A 290 -10.35 -19.67 -2.74
N ARG A 291 -10.50 -21.00 -2.83
CA ARG A 291 -10.42 -21.91 -1.68
C ARG A 291 -9.04 -21.82 -1.02
N LEU A 292 -7.98 -21.94 -1.79
CA LEU A 292 -6.60 -21.88 -1.31
C LEU A 292 -6.29 -20.53 -0.66
N TYR A 293 -6.69 -19.41 -1.29
CA TYR A 293 -6.54 -18.10 -0.68
C TYR A 293 -7.36 -17.95 0.60
N ALA A 294 -8.58 -18.47 0.64
CA ALA A 294 -9.41 -18.42 1.84
C ALA A 294 -8.77 -19.16 3.02
N GLU A 295 -8.23 -20.36 2.79
CA GLU A 295 -7.52 -21.13 3.81
C GLU A 295 -6.26 -20.40 4.29
N GLY A 296 -5.47 -19.86 3.38
CA GLY A 296 -4.28 -19.09 3.72
C GLY A 296 -4.60 -17.82 4.51
N LEU A 297 -5.60 -17.06 4.10
CA LEU A 297 -6.02 -15.82 4.78
C LEU A 297 -6.64 -16.10 6.17
N LYS A 298 -7.38 -17.21 6.34
CA LYS A 298 -7.85 -17.67 7.65
C LYS A 298 -6.66 -17.97 8.57
N LEU A 299 -5.70 -18.75 8.11
CA LEU A 299 -4.50 -19.09 8.87
C LEU A 299 -3.70 -17.82 9.27
N ILE A 300 -3.52 -16.89 8.33
CA ILE A 300 -2.85 -15.62 8.60
C ILE A 300 -3.56 -14.84 9.72
N ALA A 301 -4.89 -14.80 9.70
CA ALA A 301 -5.69 -14.09 10.69
C ALA A 301 -5.66 -14.81 12.05
N GLU A 302 -5.85 -16.14 12.09
CA GLU A 302 -5.84 -16.96 13.30
C GLU A 302 -4.51 -16.88 14.05
N GLN A 303 -3.40 -16.89 13.30
CA GLN A 303 -2.05 -16.77 13.82
C GLN A 303 -1.61 -15.31 14.02
N ALA A 304 -2.46 -14.34 13.65
CA ALA A 304 -2.18 -12.91 13.79
C ALA A 304 -0.80 -12.52 13.24
N TYR A 305 -0.40 -13.06 12.08
CA TYR A 305 0.90 -12.75 11.47
C TYR A 305 1.03 -11.30 11.04
N TRP A 306 -0.11 -10.67 10.76
CA TRP A 306 -0.22 -9.24 10.51
C TRP A 306 -1.23 -8.60 11.45
N VAL A 307 -1.13 -7.28 11.56
CA VAL A 307 -2.27 -6.43 11.93
C VAL A 307 -2.76 -5.78 10.63
N PRO A 308 -3.79 -6.33 9.95
CA PRO A 308 -4.44 -5.63 8.85
C PRO A 308 -5.03 -4.33 9.37
N LEU A 309 -4.80 -3.20 8.69
CA LEU A 309 -5.15 -1.89 9.22
C LEU A 309 -6.37 -1.32 8.49
N TRP A 310 -6.17 -0.82 7.26
CA TRP A 310 -7.23 -0.17 6.48
C TRP A 310 -6.98 -0.31 4.98
N SER A 311 -8.07 -0.19 4.21
CA SER A 311 -7.99 0.17 2.80
C SER A 311 -7.80 1.68 2.67
N TYR A 312 -6.96 2.11 1.74
CA TYR A 312 -6.70 3.53 1.52
C TYR A 312 -7.77 4.19 0.66
N SER A 313 -7.92 5.48 0.85
CA SER A 313 -8.43 6.40 -0.15
C SER A 313 -7.27 7.04 -0.91
N GLU A 314 -7.52 7.52 -2.10
CA GLU A 314 -6.56 8.27 -2.90
C GLU A 314 -7.16 9.58 -3.36
N GLY A 315 -6.46 10.67 -3.04
CA GLY A 315 -6.86 12.02 -3.40
C GLY A 315 -6.15 12.49 -4.67
N VAL A 316 -6.92 13.05 -5.61
CA VAL A 316 -6.43 13.66 -6.84
C VAL A 316 -6.95 15.08 -6.94
N LEU A 317 -6.06 16.02 -7.26
CA LEU A 317 -6.42 17.36 -7.69
C LEU A 317 -6.20 17.49 -9.18
N SER A 318 -7.15 18.07 -9.89
CA SER A 318 -7.04 18.41 -11.31
C SER A 318 -7.43 19.86 -11.57
N SER A 319 -6.82 20.49 -12.59
CA SER A 319 -7.24 21.82 -13.04
C SER A 319 -8.67 21.78 -13.57
N LYS A 320 -9.29 22.94 -13.64
CA LYS A 320 -10.64 23.08 -14.23
C LYS A 320 -10.68 22.83 -15.73
N ASP A 321 -9.53 22.80 -16.40
CA ASP A 321 -9.43 22.68 -17.85
C ASP A 321 -9.59 21.26 -18.38
N ILE A 322 -9.48 20.26 -17.47
CA ILE A 322 -9.53 18.85 -17.85
C ILE A 322 -10.65 18.08 -17.14
N ASN A 323 -11.18 17.08 -17.83
CA ASN A 323 -12.01 16.02 -17.24
C ASN A 323 -11.10 14.85 -16.88
N PHE A 324 -10.64 14.81 -15.64
CA PHE A 324 -9.83 13.72 -15.11
C PHE A 324 -10.72 12.71 -14.39
N VAL A 325 -10.51 11.42 -14.64
CA VAL A 325 -11.22 10.34 -13.96
C VAL A 325 -10.21 9.52 -13.15
N GLN A 326 -10.42 9.46 -11.84
CA GLN A 326 -9.62 8.62 -10.95
C GLN A 326 -10.05 7.16 -11.08
N ASP A 327 -9.09 6.27 -11.29
CA ASP A 327 -9.29 4.82 -11.22
C ASP A 327 -8.83 4.27 -9.85
N PRO A 328 -9.54 3.31 -9.25
CA PRO A 328 -9.27 2.84 -7.88
C PRO A 328 -7.96 2.04 -7.74
N ASP A 329 -7.34 1.64 -8.83
CA ASP A 329 -6.05 0.94 -8.79
C ASP A 329 -4.85 1.89 -8.62
N GLY A 330 -5.09 3.22 -8.54
CA GLY A 330 -4.06 4.23 -8.32
C GLY A 330 -3.20 4.54 -9.55
N TYR A 331 -3.53 3.96 -10.73
CA TYR A 331 -2.87 4.33 -11.98
C TYR A 331 -3.67 5.41 -12.72
N PRO A 332 -3.07 6.58 -12.96
CA PRO A 332 -3.72 7.61 -13.77
C PRO A 332 -3.84 7.13 -15.22
N ARG A 333 -5.08 6.90 -15.64
CA ARG A 333 -5.38 6.51 -17.03
C ARG A 333 -5.57 7.75 -17.90
N ILE A 334 -4.47 8.44 -18.18
CA ILE A 334 -4.48 9.72 -18.90
C ILE A 334 -5.16 9.61 -20.27
N TRP A 335 -5.15 8.42 -20.91
CA TRP A 335 -5.89 8.21 -22.17
C TRP A 335 -7.41 8.38 -22.04
N LYS A 336 -7.98 8.39 -20.82
CA LYS A 336 -9.38 8.69 -20.55
C LYS A 336 -9.63 10.18 -20.31
N THR A 337 -8.57 10.96 -20.08
CA THR A 337 -8.65 12.38 -19.77
C THR A 337 -8.94 13.18 -21.04
N THR A 338 -9.81 14.17 -20.92
CA THR A 338 -10.16 15.08 -22.03
C THR A 338 -10.01 16.53 -21.58
N TRP A 339 -9.84 17.44 -22.52
CA TRP A 339 -10.05 18.86 -22.28
C TRP A 339 -11.55 19.13 -22.09
N LYS A 340 -11.88 20.15 -21.28
CA LYS A 340 -13.25 20.67 -21.14
C LYS A 340 -13.59 21.63 -22.26
#